data_933d78eb540b47025de82ab4f1da3391
#
_entry.id   933d78eb540b47025de82ab4f1da3391
#
_cell.length_a   1.000
_cell.length_b   1.000
_cell.length_c   1.000
_cell.angle_alpha   90.00
_cell.angle_beta   90.00
_cell.angle_gamma   90.00
#
_symmetry.space_group_name_H-M   'P 1'
#
loop_
_entity.id
_entity.type
_entity.pdbx_description
1 polymer ?
#
loop_
_entity_poly.entity_id
_entity_poly.type
_entity_poly.pdbx_seq_one_letter_code
_entity_poly.pdbx_strand_id
1 'polypeptide(L)'
;MLSRLVSSLQPRGIRAASSAANNIVSQAQIQSEPSKVLFIDGDRTTTYGEFVKRAGQYATALTEKYNIKKGDRVMARVSKTTDTAALYIACLQIGALYIPVNPGYTESEAAHYIKDATPSILVTCNEELDKVFRDRISVLNENKLASEAGSLNSCTTIEHVEKSDSASVCYTSGTTGLPKGAILTHGSLSNNAHDIVRDWGFTPEDRNLHALPFYHVHGLYYSLHCTLFSHSTIIWRPKFEVEDTIKYLKNATVMMGVPTFFSRLLASKNFNKDAFGNVRVFISGSAPLSVATIEEFKQRTGQVILERYGMTEAGVMTTNPLHGVRKAGTVGPAVQGVGCRIAKNGGIEVKTNAIFAGYWKNPKKTAEEFTEDGWFKTGDVGHLDEDGYLTIGGRSKDMIITGGLNVYPKELEDFIDTLPFVKESAVIASPHPDFGEAVVAVVVPAEKVSDEKEFEKKLIGVMKKKVANYKVPKRVIVLESLPRNHITKVQKNVLRDTYKKLFA
;
A
#
# COMPACT_ATOMS: atom_id res chain seq x y z
N MET A 1 15.04 3.13 -65.97
CA MET A 1 13.60 3.32 -65.70
C MET A 1 13.06 2.13 -64.90
N LEU A 2 13.37 2.04 -63.64
CA LEU A 2 12.80 1.03 -62.71
C LEU A 2 13.25 1.37 -61.26
N SER A 3 12.89 2.59 -60.83
CA SER A 3 13.19 3.00 -59.44
C SER A 3 12.23 4.06 -58.88
N ARG A 4 10.91 3.93 -59.24
CA ARG A 4 9.88 4.79 -58.68
C ARG A 4 8.55 4.05 -58.64
N LEU A 5 8.36 3.08 -57.75
CA LEU A 5 7.02 2.52 -57.40
C LEU A 5 7.11 1.54 -56.20
N VAL A 6 7.70 1.98 -55.09
CA VAL A 6 7.51 1.32 -53.78
C VAL A 6 7.54 2.41 -52.70
N SER A 7 6.53 3.27 -52.65
CA SER A 7 6.36 4.20 -51.55
C SER A 7 4.90 4.62 -51.40
N SER A 8 3.99 3.69 -51.20
CA SER A 8 2.62 4.04 -50.75
C SER A 8 1.80 2.82 -50.33
N LEU A 9 2.23 2.08 -49.32
CA LEU A 9 1.40 1.14 -48.59
C LEU A 9 2.01 0.91 -47.20
N GLN A 10 2.01 1.96 -46.36
CA GLN A 10 2.05 1.73 -44.91
C GLN A 10 0.60 1.79 -44.41
N PRO A 11 0.10 0.73 -43.75
CA PRO A 11 -1.25 0.75 -43.24
C PRO A 11 -1.33 1.78 -42.10
N ARG A 12 -2.23 2.76 -42.27
CA ARG A 12 -2.55 3.81 -41.28
C ARG A 12 -3.02 3.27 -39.92
N GLY A 13 -3.25 1.96 -39.78
CA GLY A 13 -3.69 1.32 -38.53
C GLY A 13 -2.58 1.02 -37.52
N ILE A 14 -1.32 0.90 -37.95
CA ILE A 14 -0.20 0.51 -37.05
C ILE A 14 0.31 1.70 -36.22
N ARG A 15 0.19 2.95 -36.72
CA ARG A 15 0.59 4.15 -35.96
C ARG A 15 -0.35 4.49 -34.79
N ALA A 16 -1.65 4.23 -34.90
CA ALA A 16 -2.62 4.50 -33.83
C ALA A 16 -2.49 3.48 -32.69
N ALA A 17 -2.18 2.21 -32.97
CA ALA A 17 -1.95 1.18 -31.97
C ALA A 17 -0.66 1.40 -31.15
N SER A 18 0.39 2.04 -31.75
CA SER A 18 1.65 2.32 -31.03
C SER A 18 1.53 3.50 -30.05
N SER A 19 0.61 4.42 -30.24
CA SER A 19 0.51 5.64 -29.45
C SER A 19 -0.19 5.44 -28.09
N ALA A 20 -1.14 4.52 -27.97
CA ALA A 20 -1.81 4.18 -26.72
C ALA A 20 -1.08 3.10 -25.90
N ALA A 21 -0.02 2.48 -26.44
CA ALA A 21 0.68 1.33 -25.82
C ALA A 21 1.31 1.63 -24.46
N ASN A 22 1.58 2.89 -24.15
CA ASN A 22 2.14 3.31 -22.86
C ASN A 22 1.09 3.55 -21.78
N ASN A 23 -0.19 3.65 -22.16
CA ASN A 23 -1.27 3.78 -21.17
C ASN A 23 -1.45 2.45 -20.43
N ILE A 24 -1.49 2.50 -19.12
CA ILE A 24 -1.61 1.29 -18.28
C ILE A 24 -2.89 0.49 -18.58
N VAL A 25 -3.97 1.16 -19.01
CA VAL A 25 -5.22 0.50 -19.43
C VAL A 25 -4.98 -0.37 -20.67
N SER A 26 -4.20 0.14 -21.63
CA SER A 26 -3.80 -0.64 -22.81
C SER A 26 -2.87 -1.78 -22.46
N GLN A 27 -1.92 -1.55 -21.54
CA GLN A 27 -0.95 -2.57 -21.14
C GLN A 27 -1.61 -3.73 -20.37
N ALA A 28 -2.62 -3.44 -19.57
CA ALA A 28 -3.40 -4.46 -18.87
C ALA A 28 -4.32 -5.29 -19.80
N GLN A 29 -4.52 -4.86 -21.06
CA GLN A 29 -5.33 -5.56 -22.07
C GLN A 29 -6.71 -6.01 -21.57
N ILE A 30 -7.33 -5.26 -20.66
CA ILE A 30 -8.58 -5.61 -19.97
C ILE A 30 -9.78 -5.84 -20.90
N GLN A 31 -9.62 -5.53 -22.18
CA GLN A 31 -10.65 -5.73 -23.23
C GLN A 31 -10.55 -7.09 -23.92
N SER A 32 -9.48 -7.86 -23.67
CA SER A 32 -9.19 -9.08 -24.44
C SER A 32 -10.09 -10.26 -24.10
N GLU A 33 -10.64 -10.31 -22.89
CA GLU A 33 -11.53 -11.39 -22.43
C GLU A 33 -12.87 -10.84 -21.89
N PRO A 34 -13.73 -10.26 -22.74
CA PRO A 34 -14.91 -9.49 -22.30
C PRO A 34 -15.96 -10.31 -21.55
N SER A 35 -16.05 -11.61 -21.80
CA SER A 35 -17.04 -12.51 -21.16
C SER A 35 -16.57 -13.05 -19.80
N LYS A 36 -15.30 -12.90 -19.48
CA LYS A 36 -14.73 -13.39 -18.21
C LYS A 36 -15.22 -12.56 -17.04
N VAL A 37 -15.49 -13.21 -15.91
CA VAL A 37 -15.87 -12.53 -14.66
C VAL A 37 -14.66 -11.84 -14.06
N LEU A 38 -14.75 -10.52 -13.88
CA LEU A 38 -13.76 -9.71 -13.16
C LEU A 38 -14.10 -9.60 -11.68
N PHE A 39 -15.33 -9.20 -11.35
CA PHE A 39 -15.76 -9.01 -9.96
C PHE A 39 -16.83 -10.01 -9.55
N ILE A 40 -16.68 -10.54 -8.34
CA ILE A 40 -17.70 -11.22 -7.56
C ILE A 40 -17.96 -10.37 -6.31
N ASP A 41 -19.12 -9.72 -6.22
CA ASP A 41 -19.52 -8.85 -5.10
C ASP A 41 -20.84 -9.37 -4.49
N GLY A 42 -20.72 -10.21 -3.47
CA GLY A 42 -21.86 -10.98 -2.98
C GLY A 42 -22.39 -11.93 -4.05
N ASP A 43 -23.66 -11.78 -4.41
CA ASP A 43 -24.32 -12.58 -5.46
C ASP A 43 -24.22 -11.93 -6.85
N ARG A 44 -23.61 -10.74 -6.94
CA ARG A 44 -23.45 -10.02 -8.21
C ARG A 44 -22.10 -10.36 -8.84
N THR A 45 -22.12 -10.57 -10.13
CA THR A 45 -20.92 -10.70 -10.95
C THR A 45 -20.85 -9.57 -11.96
N THR A 46 -19.63 -9.13 -12.28
CA THR A 46 -19.36 -8.16 -13.34
C THR A 46 -18.26 -8.72 -14.22
N THR A 47 -18.51 -8.81 -15.51
CA THR A 47 -17.51 -9.27 -16.48
C THR A 47 -16.52 -8.16 -16.82
N TYR A 48 -15.38 -8.52 -17.43
CA TYR A 48 -14.42 -7.55 -17.98
C TYR A 48 -15.07 -6.61 -18.98
N GLY A 49 -15.93 -7.13 -19.86
CA GLY A 49 -16.62 -6.30 -20.86
C GLY A 49 -17.59 -5.30 -20.23
N GLU A 50 -18.37 -5.71 -19.23
CA GLU A 50 -19.26 -4.81 -18.49
C GLU A 50 -18.46 -3.74 -17.74
N PHE A 51 -17.32 -4.12 -17.12
CA PHE A 51 -16.45 -3.20 -16.41
C PHE A 51 -15.79 -2.17 -17.35
N VAL A 52 -15.27 -2.61 -18.51
CA VAL A 52 -14.70 -1.72 -19.54
C VAL A 52 -15.76 -0.76 -20.07
N LYS A 53 -16.98 -1.26 -20.35
CA LYS A 53 -18.11 -0.40 -20.73
C LYS A 53 -18.40 0.64 -19.65
N ARG A 54 -18.42 0.22 -18.39
CA ARG A 54 -18.69 1.12 -17.26
C ARG A 54 -17.58 2.18 -17.09
N ALA A 55 -16.32 1.79 -17.20
CA ALA A 55 -15.19 2.74 -17.19
C ALA A 55 -15.29 3.74 -18.35
N GLY A 56 -15.61 3.30 -19.55
CA GLY A 56 -15.84 4.18 -20.69
C GLY A 56 -17.01 5.15 -20.50
N GLN A 57 -18.07 4.76 -19.78
CA GLN A 57 -19.17 5.66 -19.43
C GLN A 57 -18.73 6.76 -18.46
N TYR A 58 -17.89 6.41 -17.45
CA TYR A 58 -17.25 7.41 -16.58
C TYR A 58 -16.30 8.32 -17.36
N ALA A 59 -15.54 7.79 -18.31
CA ALA A 59 -14.67 8.57 -19.18
C ALA A 59 -15.46 9.62 -19.97
N THR A 60 -16.59 9.21 -20.57
CA THR A 60 -17.51 10.14 -21.27
C THR A 60 -18.07 11.21 -20.31
N ALA A 61 -18.51 10.81 -19.10
CA ALA A 61 -19.03 11.77 -18.12
C ALA A 61 -17.96 12.80 -17.73
N LEU A 62 -16.74 12.35 -17.42
CA LEU A 62 -15.64 13.22 -17.04
C LEU A 62 -15.26 14.19 -18.16
N THR A 63 -15.19 13.74 -19.40
CA THR A 63 -14.77 14.60 -20.53
C THR A 63 -15.87 15.50 -21.04
N GLU A 64 -17.09 15.00 -21.28
CA GLU A 64 -18.15 15.76 -21.93
C GLU A 64 -18.95 16.63 -20.96
N LYS A 65 -19.22 16.15 -19.73
CA LYS A 65 -19.99 16.93 -18.74
C LYS A 65 -19.12 17.79 -17.83
N TYR A 66 -17.95 17.27 -17.43
CA TYR A 66 -17.09 17.92 -16.46
C TYR A 66 -15.82 18.53 -17.07
N ASN A 67 -15.66 18.42 -18.42
CA ASN A 67 -14.56 18.99 -19.19
C ASN A 67 -13.16 18.63 -18.64
N ILE A 68 -13.04 17.41 -18.07
CA ILE A 68 -11.76 16.88 -17.60
C ILE A 68 -10.90 16.47 -18.79
N LYS A 69 -9.65 16.88 -18.77
CA LYS A 69 -8.66 16.68 -19.85
C LYS A 69 -7.45 15.91 -19.32
N LYS A 70 -6.63 15.42 -20.25
CA LYS A 70 -5.32 14.86 -19.92
C LYS A 70 -4.54 15.82 -19.03
N GLY A 71 -3.98 15.29 -17.94
CA GLY A 71 -3.23 16.05 -16.95
C GLY A 71 -4.07 16.73 -15.86
N ASP A 72 -5.41 16.73 -15.97
CA ASP A 72 -6.29 17.18 -14.92
C ASP A 72 -6.31 16.22 -13.74
N ARG A 73 -6.62 16.74 -12.55
CA ARG A 73 -6.62 15.97 -11.31
C ARG A 73 -8.03 15.71 -10.84
N VAL A 74 -8.40 14.42 -10.83
CA VAL A 74 -9.67 13.93 -10.27
C VAL A 74 -9.39 13.41 -8.86
N MET A 75 -9.80 14.15 -7.85
CA MET A 75 -9.69 13.73 -6.47
C MET A 75 -10.91 12.87 -6.10
N ALA A 76 -10.66 11.70 -5.52
CA ALA A 76 -11.69 10.72 -5.22
C ALA A 76 -11.68 10.36 -3.72
N ARG A 77 -12.64 10.91 -2.99
CA ARG A 77 -12.96 10.61 -1.60
C ARG A 77 -14.21 9.75 -1.56
N VAL A 78 -14.11 8.53 -2.03
CA VAL A 78 -15.22 7.67 -2.45
C VAL A 78 -15.31 6.38 -1.65
N SER A 79 -16.49 5.79 -1.66
CA SER A 79 -16.73 4.45 -1.11
C SER A 79 -16.02 3.39 -1.96
N LYS A 80 -15.65 2.27 -1.35
CA LYS A 80 -15.06 1.16 -2.07
C LYS A 80 -16.14 0.33 -2.77
N THR A 81 -16.38 0.61 -4.05
CA THR A 81 -17.33 -0.09 -4.92
C THR A 81 -16.67 -0.48 -6.24
N THR A 82 -17.33 -1.33 -7.04
CA THR A 82 -16.88 -1.64 -8.41
C THR A 82 -16.99 -0.41 -9.32
N ASP A 83 -17.94 0.48 -9.05
CA ASP A 83 -18.07 1.76 -9.74
C ASP A 83 -16.87 2.69 -9.50
N THR A 84 -16.33 2.72 -8.28
CA THR A 84 -15.14 3.53 -7.98
C THR A 84 -13.86 2.94 -8.60
N ALA A 85 -13.82 1.62 -8.80
CA ALA A 85 -12.77 1.01 -9.62
C ALA A 85 -12.92 1.41 -11.11
N ALA A 86 -14.15 1.49 -11.64
CA ALA A 86 -14.39 1.97 -13.00
C ALA A 86 -14.02 3.45 -13.16
N LEU A 87 -14.33 4.30 -12.17
CA LEU A 87 -13.91 5.71 -12.15
C LEU A 87 -12.37 5.84 -12.18
N TYR A 88 -11.66 5.02 -11.42
CA TYR A 88 -10.18 4.98 -11.46
C TYR A 88 -9.67 4.66 -12.86
N ILE A 89 -10.18 3.60 -13.48
CA ILE A 89 -9.78 3.20 -14.84
C ILE A 89 -10.16 4.28 -15.87
N ALA A 90 -11.31 4.94 -15.72
CA ALA A 90 -11.73 6.05 -16.59
C ALA A 90 -10.71 7.21 -16.53
N CYS A 91 -10.24 7.59 -15.34
CA CYS A 91 -9.22 8.63 -15.21
C CYS A 91 -7.95 8.25 -15.97
N LEU A 92 -7.47 7.02 -15.82
CA LEU A 92 -6.27 6.54 -16.53
C LEU A 92 -6.52 6.49 -18.05
N GLN A 93 -7.71 6.07 -18.47
CA GLN A 93 -8.10 5.97 -19.89
C GLN A 93 -8.01 7.34 -20.60
N ILE A 94 -8.46 8.42 -19.93
CA ILE A 94 -8.43 9.78 -20.49
C ILE A 94 -7.15 10.55 -20.17
N GLY A 95 -6.15 9.92 -19.52
CA GLY A 95 -4.88 10.55 -19.13
C GLY A 95 -5.00 11.56 -17.99
N ALA A 96 -6.09 11.53 -17.22
CA ALA A 96 -6.25 12.33 -16.01
C ALA A 96 -5.55 11.66 -14.82
N LEU A 97 -5.09 12.46 -13.86
CA LEU A 97 -4.46 11.99 -12.63
C LEU A 97 -5.53 11.63 -11.60
N TYR A 98 -5.53 10.40 -11.15
CA TYR A 98 -6.40 9.96 -10.07
C TYR A 98 -5.74 10.22 -8.70
N ILE A 99 -6.46 10.88 -7.78
CA ILE A 99 -5.98 11.19 -6.43
C ILE A 99 -6.89 10.48 -5.42
N PRO A 100 -6.49 9.29 -4.93
CA PRO A 100 -7.26 8.57 -3.92
C PRO A 100 -7.16 9.26 -2.56
N VAL A 101 -8.30 9.46 -1.90
CA VAL A 101 -8.38 10.05 -0.56
C VAL A 101 -9.21 9.16 0.35
N ASN A 102 -8.75 8.98 1.59
CA ASN A 102 -9.49 8.21 2.58
C ASN A 102 -10.85 8.88 2.88
N PRO A 103 -11.98 8.18 2.67
CA PRO A 103 -13.30 8.73 2.97
C PRO A 103 -13.51 9.07 4.45
N GLY A 104 -12.74 8.45 5.35
CA GLY A 104 -12.76 8.70 6.78
C GLY A 104 -12.03 9.96 7.25
N TYR A 105 -11.34 10.68 6.38
CA TYR A 105 -10.67 11.94 6.78
C TYR A 105 -11.66 13.00 7.19
N THR A 106 -11.26 13.83 8.14
CA THR A 106 -11.98 15.05 8.53
C THR A 106 -11.90 16.11 7.43
N GLU A 107 -12.71 17.16 7.55
CA GLU A 107 -12.65 18.33 6.68
C GLU A 107 -11.25 18.97 6.66
N SER A 108 -10.64 19.16 7.83
CA SER A 108 -9.31 19.77 7.95
C SER A 108 -8.21 18.93 7.31
N GLU A 109 -8.29 17.61 7.40
CA GLU A 109 -7.38 16.71 6.70
C GLU A 109 -7.58 16.81 5.19
N ALA A 110 -8.82 16.74 4.70
CA ALA A 110 -9.14 16.86 3.27
C ALA A 110 -8.71 18.23 2.70
N ALA A 111 -8.85 19.30 3.46
CA ALA A 111 -8.44 20.65 3.04
C ALA A 111 -6.97 20.76 2.63
N HIS A 112 -6.08 20.04 3.33
CA HIS A 112 -4.66 20.00 2.97
C HIS A 112 -4.46 19.42 1.56
N TYR A 113 -5.09 18.27 1.27
CA TYR A 113 -4.98 17.60 -0.04
C TYR A 113 -5.54 18.47 -1.17
N ILE A 114 -6.68 19.11 -0.94
CA ILE A 114 -7.32 19.98 -1.93
C ILE A 114 -6.43 21.20 -2.23
N LYS A 115 -5.88 21.83 -1.18
CA LYS A 115 -4.97 22.98 -1.33
C LYS A 115 -3.70 22.61 -2.07
N ASP A 116 -3.12 21.47 -1.78
CA ASP A 116 -1.84 21.02 -2.37
C ASP A 116 -2.02 20.49 -3.78
N ALA A 117 -2.95 19.55 -3.99
CA ALA A 117 -3.19 18.92 -5.29
C ALA A 117 -3.90 19.87 -6.29
N THR A 118 -4.65 20.84 -5.82
CA THR A 118 -5.48 21.74 -6.67
C THR A 118 -6.29 20.94 -7.72
N PRO A 119 -7.18 20.01 -7.28
CA PRO A 119 -7.91 19.16 -8.20
C PRO A 119 -8.90 19.95 -9.06
N SER A 120 -9.17 19.47 -10.27
CA SER A 120 -10.19 20.03 -11.15
C SER A 120 -11.60 19.66 -10.67
N ILE A 121 -11.73 18.49 -10.03
CA ILE A 121 -12.99 18.00 -9.44
C ILE A 121 -12.70 17.12 -8.21
N LEU A 122 -13.59 17.21 -7.21
CA LEU A 122 -13.66 16.28 -6.07
C LEU A 122 -14.91 15.41 -6.21
N VAL A 123 -14.73 14.11 -6.43
CA VAL A 123 -15.80 13.13 -6.32
C VAL A 123 -15.84 12.61 -4.89
N THR A 124 -17.01 12.65 -4.25
CA THR A 124 -17.13 12.35 -2.82
C THR A 124 -18.33 11.48 -2.46
N CYS A 125 -18.15 10.61 -1.47
CA CYS A 125 -19.24 9.88 -0.80
C CYS A 125 -19.91 10.67 0.33
N ASN A 126 -19.34 11.82 0.73
CA ASN A 126 -19.84 12.68 1.80
C ASN A 126 -19.95 14.14 1.33
N GLU A 127 -20.98 14.42 0.54
CA GLU A 127 -21.19 15.74 -0.05
C GLU A 127 -21.41 16.83 1.01
N GLU A 128 -22.06 16.50 2.11
CA GLU A 128 -22.34 17.45 3.20
C GLU A 128 -21.05 17.93 3.89
N LEU A 129 -20.09 17.01 4.12
CA LEU A 129 -18.81 17.38 4.68
C LEU A 129 -17.95 18.18 3.70
N ASP A 130 -18.03 17.85 2.43
CA ASP A 130 -17.17 18.43 1.42
C ASP A 130 -17.78 19.68 0.71
N LYS A 131 -19.03 20.05 1.06
CA LYS A 131 -19.68 21.27 0.51
C LYS A 131 -18.91 22.56 0.77
N VAL A 132 -18.14 22.59 1.85
CA VAL A 132 -17.30 23.76 2.21
C VAL A 132 -16.20 24.06 1.18
N PHE A 133 -15.92 23.13 0.28
CA PHE A 133 -14.93 23.30 -0.78
C PHE A 133 -15.51 23.80 -2.11
N ARG A 134 -16.84 23.94 -2.24
CA ARG A 134 -17.54 24.29 -3.49
C ARG A 134 -17.12 25.63 -4.07
N ASP A 135 -16.71 26.57 -3.23
CA ASP A 135 -16.22 27.88 -3.67
C ASP A 135 -14.84 27.80 -4.35
N ARG A 136 -14.15 26.68 -4.23
CA ARG A 136 -12.77 26.48 -4.71
C ARG A 136 -12.64 25.46 -5.82
N ILE A 137 -13.51 24.43 -5.78
CA ILE A 137 -13.47 23.31 -6.73
C ILE A 137 -14.90 22.79 -6.99
N SER A 138 -15.06 22.09 -8.12
CA SER A 138 -16.30 21.35 -8.38
C SER A 138 -16.36 20.14 -7.45
N VAL A 139 -17.42 20.07 -6.61
CA VAL A 139 -17.69 18.92 -5.70
C VAL A 139 -18.88 18.15 -6.25
N LEU A 140 -18.70 16.86 -6.46
CA LEU A 140 -19.66 15.97 -7.08
C LEU A 140 -19.88 14.72 -6.22
N ASN A 141 -21.15 14.45 -5.91
CA ASN A 141 -21.52 13.21 -5.22
C ASN A 141 -21.24 11.99 -6.09
N GLU A 142 -20.65 10.93 -5.51
CA GLU A 142 -20.29 9.69 -6.23
C GLU A 142 -21.49 9.00 -6.88
N ASN A 143 -22.64 8.95 -6.20
CA ASN A 143 -23.85 8.32 -6.73
C ASN A 143 -24.48 9.14 -7.87
N LYS A 144 -24.39 10.47 -7.79
CA LYS A 144 -24.81 11.37 -8.88
C LYS A 144 -23.96 11.12 -10.11
N LEU A 145 -22.63 11.10 -9.97
CA LEU A 145 -21.72 10.80 -11.08
C LEU A 145 -21.99 9.39 -11.65
N ALA A 146 -22.21 8.39 -10.78
CA ALA A 146 -22.54 7.04 -11.19
C ALA A 146 -23.81 6.96 -12.03
N SER A 147 -24.87 7.65 -11.60
CA SER A 147 -26.14 7.74 -12.33
C SER A 147 -25.99 8.44 -13.67
N GLU A 148 -25.31 9.58 -13.70
CA GLU A 148 -25.06 10.33 -14.92
C GLU A 148 -24.23 9.54 -15.94
N ALA A 149 -23.13 8.90 -15.48
CA ALA A 149 -22.31 8.04 -16.32
C ALA A 149 -23.12 6.89 -16.93
N GLY A 150 -24.01 6.26 -16.13
CA GLY A 150 -24.86 5.15 -16.58
C GLY A 150 -25.78 5.47 -17.75
N SER A 151 -26.13 6.74 -17.94
CA SER A 151 -26.98 7.22 -19.04
C SER A 151 -26.22 7.54 -20.33
N LEU A 152 -24.89 7.51 -20.31
CA LEU A 152 -24.03 7.92 -21.42
C LEU A 152 -23.49 6.72 -22.21
N ASN A 153 -23.15 7.00 -23.48
CA ASN A 153 -22.41 6.04 -24.29
C ASN A 153 -20.98 5.82 -23.70
N SER A 154 -20.48 4.62 -23.87
CA SER A 154 -19.15 4.27 -23.42
C SER A 154 -18.08 4.80 -24.39
N CYS A 155 -17.15 5.60 -23.89
CA CYS A 155 -15.94 5.98 -24.62
C CYS A 155 -15.01 4.77 -24.75
N THR A 156 -14.57 4.45 -25.95
CA THR A 156 -13.63 3.36 -26.25
C THR A 156 -12.21 3.86 -26.53
N THR A 157 -12.05 5.18 -26.68
CA THR A 157 -10.75 5.79 -26.96
C THR A 157 -9.88 5.78 -25.70
N ILE A 158 -8.64 5.33 -25.82
CA ILE A 158 -7.63 5.43 -24.78
C ILE A 158 -6.66 6.54 -25.17
N GLU A 159 -6.49 7.50 -24.26
CA GLU A 159 -5.61 8.67 -24.47
C GLU A 159 -4.15 8.25 -24.64
N HIS A 160 -3.50 8.94 -25.56
CA HIS A 160 -2.05 8.78 -25.74
C HIS A 160 -1.29 9.38 -24.57
N VAL A 161 -0.45 8.56 -23.95
CA VAL A 161 0.44 8.95 -22.87
C VAL A 161 1.85 8.39 -23.07
N GLU A 162 2.83 9.07 -22.52
CA GLU A 162 4.18 8.53 -22.37
C GLU A 162 4.27 7.73 -21.05
N LYS A 163 5.24 6.81 -20.96
CA LYS A 163 5.48 6.07 -19.70
C LYS A 163 5.77 6.98 -18.53
N SER A 164 6.36 8.15 -18.78
CA SER A 164 6.66 9.19 -17.79
C SER A 164 5.48 10.07 -17.42
N ASP A 165 4.35 10.00 -18.15
CA ASP A 165 3.18 10.80 -17.84
C ASP A 165 2.58 10.36 -16.51
N SER A 166 2.16 11.36 -15.70
CA SER A 166 1.56 11.12 -14.39
C SER A 166 0.20 10.45 -14.51
N ALA A 167 0.00 9.36 -13.79
CA ALA A 167 -1.26 8.62 -13.74
C ALA A 167 -2.00 8.82 -12.41
N SER A 168 -1.27 9.03 -11.33
CA SER A 168 -1.86 9.22 -10.01
C SER A 168 -0.96 10.04 -9.09
N VAL A 169 -1.57 10.70 -8.11
CA VAL A 169 -0.85 11.31 -6.98
C VAL A 169 -1.35 10.66 -5.69
N CYS A 170 -0.51 9.84 -5.08
CA CYS A 170 -0.84 9.16 -3.84
C CYS A 170 -0.16 9.84 -2.65
N TYR A 171 -0.95 10.35 -1.72
CA TYR A 171 -0.41 11.03 -0.55
C TYR A 171 0.13 10.07 0.48
N THR A 172 1.38 10.28 0.89
CA THR A 172 2.03 9.52 1.94
C THR A 172 2.03 10.31 3.24
N SER A 173 1.73 9.65 4.35
CA SER A 173 1.92 10.22 5.67
C SER A 173 3.42 10.37 5.91
N GLY A 174 3.94 11.52 5.58
CA GLY A 174 5.33 11.88 5.86
C GLY A 174 5.61 11.73 7.35
N THR A 175 6.83 11.31 7.64
CA THR A 175 7.29 11.07 9.02
C THR A 175 7.65 12.36 9.76
N THR A 176 7.67 13.48 9.07
CA THR A 176 8.20 14.77 9.55
C THR A 176 7.31 15.96 9.18
N GLY A 177 6.01 15.76 8.96
CA GLY A 177 5.15 16.88 8.60
C GLY A 177 3.86 16.49 7.87
N LEU A 178 3.32 17.43 7.12
CA LEU A 178 2.11 17.23 6.31
C LEU A 178 2.33 16.15 5.25
N PRO A 179 1.28 15.39 4.87
CA PRO A 179 1.33 14.41 3.80
C PRO A 179 1.86 15.00 2.49
N LYS A 180 2.69 14.23 1.78
CA LYS A 180 3.28 14.61 0.49
C LYS A 180 2.69 13.75 -0.60
N GLY A 181 2.32 14.34 -1.73
CA GLY A 181 1.80 13.63 -2.89
C GLY A 181 2.92 12.99 -3.70
N ALA A 182 3.03 11.68 -3.69
CA ALA A 182 3.94 10.96 -4.57
C ALA A 182 3.32 10.80 -5.96
N ILE A 183 4.01 11.25 -6.99
CA ILE A 183 3.55 11.17 -8.39
C ILE A 183 3.90 9.80 -8.95
N LEU A 184 2.88 9.01 -9.24
CA LEU A 184 3.02 7.71 -9.89
C LEU A 184 2.71 7.84 -11.38
N THR A 185 3.60 7.35 -12.22
CA THR A 185 3.46 7.42 -13.67
C THR A 185 2.78 6.17 -14.23
N HIS A 186 2.29 6.23 -15.47
CA HIS A 186 1.79 5.05 -16.17
C HIS A 186 2.86 3.95 -16.23
N GLY A 187 4.13 4.33 -16.46
CA GLY A 187 5.25 3.40 -16.50
C GLY A 187 5.57 2.77 -15.15
N SER A 188 5.62 3.57 -14.07
CA SER A 188 5.93 3.03 -12.73
C SER A 188 4.86 2.06 -12.24
N LEU A 189 3.58 2.38 -12.48
CA LEU A 189 2.46 1.52 -12.10
C LEU A 189 2.44 0.20 -12.91
N SER A 190 2.65 0.27 -14.23
CA SER A 190 2.64 -0.93 -15.07
C SER A 190 3.87 -1.83 -14.82
N ASN A 191 5.06 -1.25 -14.65
CA ASN A 191 6.26 -2.02 -14.32
C ASN A 191 6.07 -2.79 -13.00
N ASN A 192 5.59 -2.10 -11.95
CA ASN A 192 5.29 -2.77 -10.68
C ASN A 192 4.24 -3.87 -10.84
N ALA A 193 3.18 -3.64 -11.65
CA ALA A 193 2.16 -4.65 -11.88
C ALA A 193 2.72 -5.91 -12.55
N HIS A 194 3.53 -5.75 -13.60
CA HIS A 194 4.19 -6.87 -14.27
C HIS A 194 5.11 -7.64 -13.33
N ASP A 195 5.91 -6.93 -12.52
CA ASP A 195 6.85 -7.55 -11.60
C ASP A 195 6.14 -8.39 -10.55
N ILE A 196 5.10 -7.85 -9.90
CA ILE A 196 4.39 -8.59 -8.85
C ILE A 196 3.48 -9.69 -9.38
N VAL A 197 2.91 -9.55 -10.59
CA VAL A 197 2.18 -10.65 -11.26
C VAL A 197 3.12 -11.83 -11.50
N ARG A 198 4.32 -11.57 -12.02
CA ARG A 198 5.34 -12.60 -12.25
C ARG A 198 5.79 -13.24 -10.93
N ASP A 199 6.20 -12.44 -9.95
CA ASP A 199 6.85 -12.95 -8.73
C ASP A 199 5.87 -13.64 -7.78
N TRP A 200 4.58 -13.26 -7.80
CA TRP A 200 3.52 -13.92 -7.03
C TRP A 200 2.76 -14.97 -7.86
N GLY A 201 3.16 -15.15 -9.12
CA GLY A 201 2.62 -16.16 -10.01
C GLY A 201 1.11 -16.03 -10.23
N PHE A 202 0.62 -14.80 -10.42
CA PHE A 202 -0.78 -14.60 -10.75
C PHE A 202 -1.11 -15.16 -12.13
N THR A 203 -2.21 -15.89 -12.21
CA THR A 203 -2.71 -16.51 -13.43
C THR A 203 -4.18 -16.16 -13.67
N PRO A 204 -4.71 -16.36 -14.88
CA PRO A 204 -6.12 -16.12 -15.17
C PRO A 204 -7.10 -16.93 -14.32
N GLU A 205 -6.68 -18.05 -13.74
CA GLU A 205 -7.49 -18.92 -12.89
C GLU A 205 -7.61 -18.42 -11.45
N ASP A 206 -6.79 -17.44 -11.08
CA ASP A 206 -6.79 -16.93 -9.71
C ASP A 206 -8.08 -16.18 -9.36
N ARG A 207 -8.43 -16.29 -8.08
CA ARG A 207 -9.51 -15.55 -7.42
C ARG A 207 -8.95 -14.81 -6.22
N ASN A 208 -8.75 -13.51 -6.40
CA ASN A 208 -8.11 -12.65 -5.42
C ASN A 208 -9.15 -12.09 -4.44
N LEU A 209 -9.11 -12.50 -3.17
CA LEU A 209 -9.96 -11.91 -2.14
C LEU A 209 -9.46 -10.53 -1.75
N HIS A 210 -10.19 -9.50 -2.16
CA HIS A 210 -9.82 -8.11 -2.03
C HIS A 210 -10.63 -7.38 -0.96
N ALA A 211 -10.12 -7.35 0.28
CA ALA A 211 -10.72 -6.62 1.40
C ALA A 211 -9.93 -5.35 1.80
N LEU A 212 -8.84 -5.05 1.10
CA LEU A 212 -7.96 -3.90 1.38
C LEU A 212 -8.64 -2.57 1.05
N PRO A 213 -8.25 -1.47 1.75
CA PRO A 213 -8.71 -0.12 1.42
C PRO A 213 -8.34 0.29 -0.01
N PHE A 214 -9.27 0.95 -0.71
CA PHE A 214 -9.11 1.33 -2.12
C PHE A 214 -8.47 2.73 -2.30
N TYR A 215 -8.17 3.41 -1.23
CA TYR A 215 -7.44 4.68 -1.20
C TYR A 215 -5.94 4.53 -0.89
N HIS A 216 -5.45 3.29 -0.78
CA HIS A 216 -4.05 2.99 -0.46
C HIS A 216 -3.42 2.12 -1.56
N VAL A 217 -2.12 2.30 -1.80
CA VAL A 217 -1.37 1.61 -2.87
C VAL A 217 -1.54 0.09 -2.85
N HIS A 218 -1.62 -0.52 -1.65
CA HIS A 218 -1.75 -1.96 -1.52
C HIS A 218 -3.07 -2.49 -2.12
N GLY A 219 -4.20 -1.84 -1.85
CA GLY A 219 -5.48 -2.23 -2.43
C GLY A 219 -5.63 -1.77 -3.87
N LEU A 220 -5.34 -0.49 -4.14
CA LEU A 220 -5.60 0.12 -5.45
C LEU A 220 -4.59 -0.30 -6.53
N TYR A 221 -3.28 -0.24 -6.23
CA TYR A 221 -2.27 -0.46 -7.29
C TYR A 221 -1.65 -1.86 -7.25
N TYR A 222 -1.62 -2.54 -6.11
CA TYR A 222 -1.05 -3.89 -6.10
C TYR A 222 -2.14 -4.94 -6.31
N SER A 223 -3.13 -4.99 -5.43
CA SER A 223 -4.14 -6.04 -5.47
C SER A 223 -5.04 -5.96 -6.71
N LEU A 224 -5.55 -4.77 -7.08
CA LEU A 224 -6.35 -4.59 -8.29
C LEU A 224 -5.52 -4.84 -9.56
N HIS A 225 -4.31 -4.25 -9.64
CA HIS A 225 -3.49 -4.40 -10.84
C HIS A 225 -3.03 -5.84 -11.06
N CYS A 226 -2.68 -6.59 -10.01
CA CYS A 226 -2.40 -8.02 -10.17
C CYS A 226 -3.54 -8.74 -10.89
N THR A 227 -4.78 -8.45 -10.50
CA THR A 227 -5.95 -9.07 -11.13
C THR A 227 -6.13 -8.61 -12.57
N LEU A 228 -6.04 -7.30 -12.84
CA LEU A 228 -6.23 -6.77 -14.19
C LEU A 228 -5.16 -7.26 -15.15
N PHE A 229 -3.89 -7.29 -14.74
CA PHE A 229 -2.76 -7.70 -15.58
C PHE A 229 -2.66 -9.22 -15.76
N SER A 230 -3.21 -10.01 -14.86
CA SER A 230 -3.30 -11.48 -14.98
C SER A 230 -4.62 -11.95 -15.56
N HIS A 231 -5.58 -11.04 -15.82
CA HIS A 231 -6.94 -11.37 -16.23
C HIS A 231 -7.65 -12.34 -15.27
N SER A 232 -7.33 -12.27 -13.98
CA SER A 232 -7.94 -13.10 -12.95
C SER A 232 -9.27 -12.52 -12.45
N THR A 233 -9.84 -13.08 -11.40
CA THR A 233 -11.12 -12.65 -10.80
C THR A 233 -10.87 -12.03 -9.43
N ILE A 234 -11.61 -11.00 -9.08
CA ILE A 234 -11.64 -10.41 -7.73
C ILE A 234 -12.91 -10.86 -6.99
N ILE A 235 -12.74 -11.41 -5.80
CA ILE A 235 -13.81 -11.49 -4.80
C ILE A 235 -13.78 -10.17 -4.04
N TRP A 236 -14.72 -9.27 -4.37
CA TRP A 236 -14.74 -7.89 -3.91
C TRP A 236 -15.46 -7.78 -2.56
N ARG A 237 -14.72 -7.32 -1.53
CA ARG A 237 -15.31 -7.03 -0.22
C ARG A 237 -15.11 -5.56 0.11
N PRO A 238 -16.14 -4.84 0.59
CA PRO A 238 -16.06 -3.40 0.89
C PRO A 238 -15.04 -3.09 1.99
N LYS A 239 -14.88 -3.98 2.96
CA LYS A 239 -13.94 -3.89 4.07
C LYS A 239 -13.54 -5.28 4.56
N PHE A 240 -12.49 -5.32 5.38
CA PHE A 240 -12.11 -6.53 6.08
C PHE A 240 -13.01 -6.75 7.31
N GLU A 241 -13.68 -7.87 7.35
CA GLU A 241 -14.39 -8.42 8.51
C GLU A 241 -14.05 -9.91 8.63
N VAL A 242 -13.77 -10.38 9.83
CA VAL A 242 -13.20 -11.71 10.06
C VAL A 242 -14.10 -12.82 9.49
N GLU A 243 -15.35 -12.88 9.94
CA GLU A 243 -16.26 -13.97 9.55
C GLU A 243 -16.67 -13.88 8.07
N ASP A 244 -16.86 -12.66 7.56
CA ASP A 244 -17.10 -12.44 6.12
C ASP A 244 -15.90 -12.89 5.29
N THR A 245 -14.69 -12.54 5.71
CA THR A 245 -13.45 -12.96 5.04
C THR A 245 -13.33 -14.49 5.03
N ILE A 246 -13.55 -15.16 6.18
CA ILE A 246 -13.51 -16.64 6.29
C ILE A 246 -14.52 -17.28 5.34
N LYS A 247 -15.75 -16.73 5.26
CA LYS A 247 -16.78 -17.21 4.34
C LYS A 247 -16.30 -17.24 2.88
N TYR A 248 -15.66 -16.13 2.44
CA TYR A 248 -15.23 -15.98 1.04
C TYR A 248 -13.88 -16.62 0.72
N LEU A 249 -13.04 -16.89 1.73
CA LEU A 249 -11.76 -17.61 1.55
C LEU A 249 -11.92 -18.98 0.90
N LYS A 250 -13.05 -19.67 1.12
CA LYS A 250 -13.35 -20.96 0.50
C LYS A 250 -13.32 -20.94 -1.04
N ASN A 251 -13.61 -19.79 -1.62
CA ASN A 251 -13.65 -19.58 -3.07
C ASN A 251 -12.44 -18.80 -3.62
N ALA A 252 -11.52 -18.39 -2.73
CA ALA A 252 -10.34 -17.65 -3.10
C ALA A 252 -9.14 -18.55 -3.37
N THR A 253 -8.21 -18.08 -4.21
CA THR A 253 -6.90 -18.71 -4.41
C THR A 253 -5.77 -17.85 -3.88
N VAL A 254 -6.00 -16.53 -3.75
CA VAL A 254 -5.04 -15.55 -3.24
C VAL A 254 -5.76 -14.61 -2.27
N MET A 255 -5.08 -14.25 -1.19
CA MET A 255 -5.49 -13.16 -0.32
C MET A 255 -4.32 -12.25 0.00
N MET A 256 -4.50 -10.95 -0.24
CA MET A 256 -3.58 -9.91 0.21
C MET A 256 -4.13 -9.23 1.46
N GLY A 257 -3.26 -8.99 2.44
CA GLY A 257 -3.65 -8.34 3.69
C GLY A 257 -2.53 -7.54 4.34
N VAL A 258 -2.90 -6.85 5.39
CA VAL A 258 -1.96 -6.23 6.33
C VAL A 258 -1.81 -7.13 7.55
N PRO A 259 -0.74 -7.02 8.36
CA PRO A 259 -0.52 -7.90 9.52
C PRO A 259 -1.73 -8.05 10.45
N THR A 260 -2.48 -6.95 10.68
CA THR A 260 -3.68 -6.97 11.52
C THR A 260 -4.83 -7.82 10.96
N PHE A 261 -4.87 -8.08 9.64
CA PHE A 261 -5.84 -9.02 9.08
C PHE A 261 -5.54 -10.45 9.55
N PHE A 262 -4.27 -10.84 9.51
CA PHE A 262 -3.83 -12.17 9.90
C PHE A 262 -3.97 -12.41 11.40
N SER A 263 -3.58 -11.45 12.24
CA SER A 263 -3.76 -11.57 13.69
C SER A 263 -5.25 -11.66 14.09
N ARG A 264 -6.14 -10.92 13.41
CA ARG A 264 -7.58 -11.02 13.65
C ARG A 264 -8.20 -12.32 13.14
N LEU A 265 -7.73 -12.85 11.99
CA LEU A 265 -8.14 -14.16 11.52
C LEU A 265 -7.73 -15.25 12.52
N LEU A 266 -6.50 -15.20 13.02
CA LEU A 266 -6.00 -16.12 14.04
C LEU A 266 -6.76 -16.03 15.38
N ALA A 267 -7.31 -14.87 15.74
CA ALA A 267 -8.16 -14.73 16.92
C ALA A 267 -9.52 -15.45 16.78
N SER A 268 -9.99 -15.75 15.56
CA SER A 268 -11.21 -16.51 15.31
C SER A 268 -10.97 -18.01 15.40
N LYS A 269 -11.82 -18.72 16.15
CA LYS A 269 -11.83 -20.17 16.21
C LYS A 269 -12.26 -20.82 14.88
N ASN A 270 -12.99 -20.06 14.04
CA ASN A 270 -13.46 -20.50 12.73
C ASN A 270 -12.36 -20.49 11.66
N PHE A 271 -11.23 -19.82 11.93
CA PHE A 271 -10.10 -19.82 11.01
C PHE A 271 -9.15 -20.98 11.25
N ASN A 272 -9.28 -22.00 10.46
CA ASN A 272 -8.48 -23.22 10.51
C ASN A 272 -8.19 -23.73 9.08
N LYS A 273 -7.53 -24.87 8.94
CA LYS A 273 -7.16 -25.44 7.65
C LYS A 273 -8.34 -25.65 6.70
N ASP A 274 -9.53 -25.91 7.22
CA ASP A 274 -10.74 -26.19 6.42
C ASP A 274 -11.44 -24.88 5.98
N ALA A 275 -11.04 -23.75 6.53
CA ALA A 275 -11.69 -22.45 6.29
C ALA A 275 -11.34 -21.81 4.96
N PHE A 276 -10.21 -22.17 4.34
CA PHE A 276 -9.71 -21.42 3.17
C PHE A 276 -9.51 -22.23 1.88
N GLY A 277 -10.04 -23.46 1.81
CA GLY A 277 -10.13 -24.22 0.56
C GLY A 277 -8.81 -24.25 -0.25
N ASN A 278 -8.84 -23.61 -1.42
CA ASN A 278 -7.74 -23.63 -2.41
C ASN A 278 -6.82 -22.39 -2.36
N VAL A 279 -6.79 -21.64 -1.26
CA VAL A 279 -5.87 -20.50 -1.18
C VAL A 279 -4.42 -20.99 -1.26
N ARG A 280 -3.73 -20.64 -2.35
CA ARG A 280 -2.35 -21.03 -2.62
C ARG A 280 -1.32 -20.09 -1.99
N VAL A 281 -1.70 -18.83 -1.74
CA VAL A 281 -0.81 -17.84 -1.13
C VAL A 281 -1.58 -16.77 -0.36
N PHE A 282 -1.08 -16.50 0.85
CA PHE A 282 -1.42 -15.32 1.64
C PHE A 282 -0.24 -14.35 1.58
N ILE A 283 -0.50 -13.08 1.21
CA ILE A 283 0.52 -12.04 1.03
C ILE A 283 0.32 -10.96 2.07
N SER A 284 1.37 -10.66 2.84
CA SER A 284 1.37 -9.60 3.86
C SER A 284 2.30 -8.46 3.50
N GLY A 285 1.89 -7.23 3.80
CA GLY A 285 2.75 -6.06 3.67
C GLY A 285 2.13 -4.79 4.25
N SER A 286 2.75 -3.64 3.98
CA SER A 286 2.41 -2.30 4.48
C SER A 286 2.75 -2.04 5.95
N ALA A 287 3.04 -3.07 6.73
CA ALA A 287 3.55 -3.00 8.09
C ALA A 287 4.36 -4.28 8.40
N PRO A 288 5.23 -4.27 9.41
CA PRO A 288 5.95 -5.46 9.85
C PRO A 288 4.99 -6.54 10.35
N LEU A 289 5.22 -7.79 9.95
CA LEU A 289 4.52 -8.97 10.45
C LEU A 289 5.38 -9.65 11.53
N SER A 290 4.81 -9.94 12.70
CA SER A 290 5.58 -10.59 13.76
C SER A 290 5.88 -12.05 13.43
N VAL A 291 7.05 -12.54 13.83
CA VAL A 291 7.44 -13.95 13.67
C VAL A 291 6.43 -14.85 14.37
N ALA A 292 5.94 -14.46 15.55
CA ALA A 292 4.93 -15.20 16.30
C ALA A 292 3.63 -15.40 15.48
N THR A 293 3.17 -14.35 14.78
CA THR A 293 2.00 -14.45 13.90
C THR A 293 2.25 -15.40 12.72
N ILE A 294 3.46 -15.36 12.13
CA ILE A 294 3.81 -16.28 11.02
C ILE A 294 3.81 -17.73 11.51
N GLU A 295 4.42 -18.01 12.64
CA GLU A 295 4.51 -19.37 13.21
C GLU A 295 3.13 -19.90 13.62
N GLU A 296 2.31 -19.11 14.31
CA GLU A 296 0.94 -19.49 14.63
C GLU A 296 0.10 -19.75 13.37
N PHE A 297 0.24 -18.88 12.37
CA PHE A 297 -0.45 -19.07 11.08
C PHE A 297 -0.04 -20.38 10.42
N LYS A 298 1.26 -20.68 10.39
CA LYS A 298 1.80 -21.94 9.85
C LYS A 298 1.28 -23.16 10.61
N GLN A 299 1.29 -23.11 11.94
CA GLN A 299 0.78 -24.22 12.78
C GLN A 299 -0.69 -24.49 12.50
N ARG A 300 -1.51 -23.43 12.38
CA ARG A 300 -2.95 -23.55 12.21
C ARG A 300 -3.40 -23.90 10.79
N THR A 301 -2.67 -23.42 9.78
CA THR A 301 -3.07 -23.54 8.37
C THR A 301 -2.18 -24.46 7.54
N GLY A 302 -0.98 -24.74 7.99
CA GLY A 302 0.05 -25.44 7.20
C GLY A 302 0.75 -24.56 6.17
N GLN A 303 0.36 -23.27 6.04
CA GLN A 303 0.94 -22.35 5.08
C GLN A 303 1.81 -21.28 5.77
N VAL A 304 2.84 -20.81 5.07
CA VAL A 304 3.65 -19.67 5.51
C VAL A 304 3.20 -18.43 4.74
N ILE A 305 2.90 -17.34 5.44
CA ILE A 305 2.54 -16.06 4.82
C ILE A 305 3.75 -15.56 4.01
N LEU A 306 3.50 -15.10 2.79
CA LEU A 306 4.47 -14.42 1.96
C LEU A 306 4.55 -12.95 2.39
N GLU A 307 5.61 -12.59 3.10
CA GLU A 307 5.86 -11.20 3.50
C GLU A 307 6.62 -10.46 2.40
N ARG A 308 6.24 -9.21 2.15
CA ARG A 308 6.87 -8.35 1.17
C ARG A 308 7.06 -6.93 1.70
N TYR A 309 8.01 -6.20 1.13
CA TYR A 309 8.29 -4.81 1.45
C TYR A 309 8.14 -3.94 0.22
N GLY A 310 7.54 -2.79 0.42
CA GLY A 310 7.33 -1.78 -0.59
C GLY A 310 6.81 -0.48 0.00
N MET A 311 6.85 0.55 -0.79
CA MET A 311 6.34 1.87 -0.42
C MET A 311 5.73 2.57 -1.63
N THR A 312 4.99 3.63 -1.38
CA THR A 312 4.30 4.38 -2.45
C THR A 312 5.27 4.87 -3.50
N GLU A 313 6.44 5.32 -3.08
CA GLU A 313 7.46 5.95 -3.91
C GLU A 313 8.21 4.96 -4.84
N ALA A 314 8.26 3.68 -4.47
CA ALA A 314 9.13 2.71 -5.15
C ALA A 314 8.44 1.37 -5.55
N GLY A 315 7.13 1.25 -5.33
CA GLY A 315 6.41 0.01 -5.57
C GLY A 315 6.79 -1.10 -4.58
N VAL A 316 6.64 -2.35 -4.99
CA VAL A 316 7.14 -3.52 -4.25
C VAL A 316 8.60 -3.73 -4.58
N MET A 317 9.46 -3.68 -3.57
CA MET A 317 10.92 -3.71 -3.73
C MET A 317 11.52 -5.08 -3.42
N THR A 318 10.99 -5.76 -2.38
CA THR A 318 11.39 -7.11 -2.01
C THR A 318 10.17 -7.97 -1.71
N THR A 319 10.31 -9.27 -1.89
CA THR A 319 9.25 -10.25 -1.59
C THR A 319 9.86 -11.60 -1.23
N ASN A 320 9.32 -12.27 -0.22
CA ASN A 320 9.60 -13.68 -0.03
C ASN A 320 9.15 -14.45 -1.29
N PRO A 321 9.83 -15.53 -1.68
CA PRO A 321 9.53 -16.24 -2.90
C PRO A 321 8.18 -16.99 -2.83
N LEU A 322 7.48 -17.04 -3.98
CA LEU A 322 6.29 -17.89 -4.11
C LEU A 322 6.65 -19.37 -3.95
N HIS A 323 7.74 -19.78 -4.61
CA HIS A 323 8.31 -21.11 -4.55
C HIS A 323 9.68 -21.04 -3.88
N GLY A 324 9.91 -21.82 -2.85
CA GLY A 324 11.16 -21.83 -2.09
C GLY A 324 10.98 -21.49 -0.62
N VAL A 325 12.07 -21.07 0.02
CA VAL A 325 12.09 -20.80 1.45
C VAL A 325 11.55 -19.41 1.74
N ARG A 326 10.51 -19.29 2.56
CA ARG A 326 10.04 -18.04 3.14
C ARG A 326 10.62 -17.91 4.54
N LYS A 327 11.55 -16.98 4.72
CA LYS A 327 12.22 -16.76 6.02
C LYS A 327 11.41 -15.80 6.87
N ALA A 328 10.83 -16.29 7.96
CA ALA A 328 10.11 -15.46 8.93
C ALA A 328 11.01 -14.35 9.48
N GLY A 329 10.46 -13.14 9.66
CA GLY A 329 11.22 -11.96 10.10
C GLY A 329 12.01 -11.26 8.99
N THR A 330 11.93 -11.76 7.74
CA THR A 330 12.50 -11.10 6.57
C THR A 330 11.41 -10.72 5.57
N VAL A 331 11.69 -9.72 4.76
CA VAL A 331 10.79 -9.31 3.66
C VAL A 331 11.23 -9.88 2.31
N GLY A 332 12.10 -10.89 2.33
CA GLY A 332 12.59 -11.61 1.14
C GLY A 332 13.69 -10.89 0.37
N PRO A 333 14.18 -11.51 -0.71
CA PRO A 333 15.11 -10.91 -1.64
C PRO A 333 14.46 -9.81 -2.49
N ALA A 334 15.29 -9.05 -3.20
CA ALA A 334 14.81 -8.05 -4.16
C ALA A 334 13.95 -8.69 -5.27
N VAL A 335 12.88 -8.00 -5.64
CA VAL A 335 12.05 -8.34 -6.82
C VAL A 335 12.94 -8.33 -8.05
N GLN A 336 12.70 -9.23 -9.00
CA GLN A 336 13.50 -9.31 -10.22
C GLN A 336 13.51 -7.96 -10.98
N GLY A 337 14.69 -7.43 -11.22
CA GLY A 337 14.89 -6.12 -11.85
C GLY A 337 14.97 -4.95 -10.87
N VAL A 338 14.84 -5.21 -9.57
CA VAL A 338 15.05 -4.23 -8.50
C VAL A 338 16.45 -4.40 -7.91
N GLY A 339 17.25 -3.33 -7.91
CA GLY A 339 18.47 -3.24 -7.12
C GLY A 339 18.14 -2.90 -5.68
N CYS A 340 18.73 -3.63 -4.73
CA CYS A 340 18.64 -3.33 -3.30
C CYS A 340 20.06 -3.39 -2.70
N ARG A 341 20.47 -2.35 -1.98
CA ARG A 341 21.74 -2.30 -1.28
C ARG A 341 21.61 -1.68 0.10
N ILE A 342 22.57 -1.95 0.95
CA ILE A 342 22.69 -1.35 2.28
C ILE A 342 23.82 -0.32 2.26
N ALA A 343 23.48 0.92 2.56
CA ALA A 343 24.44 2.00 2.69
C ALA A 343 25.34 1.82 3.94
N LYS A 344 26.47 2.54 4.01
CA LYS A 344 27.40 2.45 5.14
C LYS A 344 26.78 2.74 6.52
N ASN A 345 25.73 3.55 6.55
CA ASN A 345 24.96 3.89 7.76
C ASN A 345 23.81 2.92 8.05
N GLY A 346 23.73 1.78 7.34
CA GLY A 346 22.66 0.79 7.48
C GLY A 346 21.38 1.13 6.70
N GLY A 347 21.32 2.26 6.01
CA GLY A 347 20.17 2.68 5.20
C GLY A 347 19.90 1.76 4.02
N ILE A 348 18.63 1.43 3.80
CA ILE A 348 18.20 0.65 2.64
C ILE A 348 18.04 1.60 1.46
N GLU A 349 18.75 1.30 0.36
CA GLU A 349 18.69 2.03 -0.90
C GLU A 349 18.24 1.10 -2.02
N VAL A 350 17.35 1.61 -2.90
CA VAL A 350 16.78 0.81 -3.98
C VAL A 350 16.87 1.52 -5.33
N LYS A 351 16.93 0.72 -6.40
CA LYS A 351 16.85 1.19 -7.79
C LYS A 351 15.86 0.33 -8.54
N THR A 352 14.78 0.94 -9.05
CA THR A 352 13.64 0.22 -9.64
C THR A 352 13.04 1.01 -10.78
N ASN A 353 12.45 0.31 -11.75
CA ASN A 353 11.65 0.91 -12.82
C ASN A 353 10.22 1.28 -12.36
N ALA A 354 9.85 0.90 -11.13
CA ALA A 354 8.58 1.29 -10.48
C ALA A 354 8.71 2.57 -9.65
N ILE A 355 9.83 3.27 -9.75
CA ILE A 355 10.10 4.50 -8.99
C ILE A 355 9.11 5.62 -9.36
N PHE A 356 8.68 6.39 -8.39
CA PHE A 356 7.84 7.56 -8.58
C PHE A 356 8.57 8.66 -9.37
N ALA A 357 7.82 9.59 -9.98
CA ALA A 357 8.42 10.73 -10.68
C ALA A 357 8.94 11.81 -9.72
N GLY A 358 8.51 11.78 -8.47
CA GLY A 358 8.88 12.73 -7.43
C GLY A 358 7.67 13.14 -6.59
N TYR A 359 7.91 14.06 -5.65
CA TYR A 359 6.82 14.62 -4.84
C TYR A 359 6.17 15.82 -5.54
N TRP A 360 4.85 15.85 -5.54
CA TRP A 360 4.04 16.90 -6.13
C TRP A 360 4.45 18.28 -5.60
N LYS A 361 4.76 19.21 -6.50
CA LYS A 361 5.23 20.56 -6.20
C LYS A 361 6.44 20.64 -5.23
N ASN A 362 7.20 19.58 -5.06
CA ASN A 362 8.31 19.55 -4.11
C ASN A 362 9.60 18.91 -4.70
N PRO A 363 10.21 19.55 -5.72
CA PRO A 363 11.39 19.01 -6.39
C PRO A 363 12.63 18.96 -5.46
N LYS A 364 12.74 19.90 -4.50
CA LYS A 364 13.82 19.88 -3.52
C LYS A 364 13.78 18.60 -2.68
N LYS A 365 12.60 18.29 -2.12
CA LYS A 365 12.44 17.08 -1.32
C LYS A 365 12.64 15.83 -2.16
N THR A 366 12.22 15.85 -3.43
CA THR A 366 12.48 14.74 -4.35
C THR A 366 13.98 14.50 -4.50
N ALA A 367 14.76 15.54 -4.77
CA ALA A 367 16.22 15.41 -4.93
C ALA A 367 16.91 14.91 -3.65
N GLU A 368 16.45 15.31 -2.48
CA GLU A 368 16.97 14.83 -1.17
C GLU A 368 16.81 13.32 -0.97
N GLU A 369 15.82 12.69 -1.61
CA GLU A 369 15.56 11.24 -1.43
C GLU A 369 16.43 10.36 -2.33
N PHE A 370 17.25 10.95 -3.21
CA PHE A 370 18.15 10.19 -4.07
C PHE A 370 19.61 10.40 -3.65
N THR A 371 20.42 9.38 -3.92
CA THR A 371 21.88 9.49 -3.85
C THR A 371 22.41 10.09 -5.16
N GLU A 372 23.67 10.54 -5.16
CA GLU A 372 24.32 11.09 -6.36
C GLU A 372 24.39 10.08 -7.52
N ASP A 373 24.50 8.77 -7.22
CA ASP A 373 24.50 7.68 -8.19
C ASP A 373 23.09 7.14 -8.53
N GLY A 374 22.04 7.87 -8.11
CA GLY A 374 20.65 7.66 -8.52
C GLY A 374 19.89 6.53 -7.80
N TRP A 375 20.33 6.13 -6.60
CA TRP A 375 19.57 5.21 -5.75
C TRP A 375 18.59 5.99 -4.89
N PHE A 376 17.40 5.44 -4.73
CA PHE A 376 16.38 6.00 -3.86
C PHE A 376 16.61 5.56 -2.42
N LYS A 377 16.68 6.51 -1.50
CA LYS A 377 16.83 6.30 -0.06
C LYS A 377 15.46 6.05 0.56
N THR A 378 15.19 4.82 0.99
CA THR A 378 13.87 4.45 1.54
C THR A 378 13.55 5.10 2.88
N GLY A 379 14.58 5.58 3.59
CA GLY A 379 14.47 6.05 4.97
C GLY A 379 14.30 4.92 5.99
N ASP A 380 14.36 3.67 5.55
CA ASP A 380 14.41 2.49 6.40
C ASP A 380 15.86 2.02 6.56
N VAL A 381 16.17 1.31 7.65
CA VAL A 381 17.44 0.66 7.89
C VAL A 381 17.27 -0.84 7.97
N GLY A 382 18.30 -1.60 7.57
CA GLY A 382 18.23 -3.04 7.55
C GLY A 382 19.55 -3.70 7.17
N HIS A 383 19.49 -5.00 6.94
CA HIS A 383 20.64 -5.78 6.46
C HIS A 383 20.15 -6.87 5.48
N LEU A 384 21.04 -7.27 4.60
CA LEU A 384 20.88 -8.43 3.71
C LEU A 384 21.67 -9.60 4.32
N ASP A 385 21.05 -10.78 4.35
CA ASP A 385 21.78 -12.01 4.69
C ASP A 385 22.56 -12.56 3.47
N GLU A 386 23.28 -13.65 3.67
CA GLU A 386 24.11 -14.30 2.64
C GLU A 386 23.30 -14.78 1.41
N ASP A 387 22.01 -15.08 1.60
CA ASP A 387 21.07 -15.49 0.56
C ASP A 387 20.35 -14.29 -0.08
N GLY A 388 20.67 -13.05 0.32
CA GLY A 388 20.06 -11.82 -0.19
C GLY A 388 18.70 -11.47 0.38
N TYR A 389 18.26 -12.11 1.48
CA TYR A 389 17.01 -11.74 2.15
C TYR A 389 17.20 -10.49 2.99
N LEU A 390 16.29 -9.54 2.79
CA LEU A 390 16.29 -8.28 3.52
C LEU A 390 15.57 -8.42 4.86
N THR A 391 16.22 -8.03 5.94
CA THR A 391 15.61 -7.79 7.26
C THR A 391 15.55 -6.29 7.49
N ILE A 392 14.34 -5.77 7.84
CA ILE A 392 14.13 -4.36 8.14
C ILE A 392 14.31 -4.15 9.65
N GLY A 393 15.29 -3.35 10.03
CA GLY A 393 15.55 -2.98 11.43
C GLY A 393 14.65 -1.84 11.95
N GLY A 394 13.99 -1.10 11.04
CA GLY A 394 13.08 0.00 11.37
C GLY A 394 13.28 1.23 10.48
N ARG A 395 12.67 2.35 10.92
CA ARG A 395 12.91 3.66 10.29
C ARG A 395 14.20 4.26 10.81
N SER A 396 15.02 4.82 9.93
CA SER A 396 16.25 5.52 10.30
C SER A 396 16.01 6.61 11.36
N LYS A 397 14.92 7.33 11.24
CA LYS A 397 14.48 8.38 12.18
C LYS A 397 13.88 7.87 13.50
N ASP A 398 13.49 6.59 13.56
CA ASP A 398 12.99 5.94 14.76
C ASP A 398 14.11 5.22 15.52
N MET A 399 15.30 5.13 14.92
CA MET A 399 16.51 4.62 15.56
C MET A 399 16.83 5.49 16.78
N ILE A 400 17.07 4.85 17.90
CA ILE A 400 17.35 5.50 19.18
C ILE A 400 18.86 5.59 19.34
N ILE A 401 19.37 6.77 19.63
CA ILE A 401 20.80 6.98 19.88
C ILE A 401 21.00 7.17 21.38
N THR A 402 21.27 6.08 22.08
CA THR A 402 21.43 6.08 23.54
C THR A 402 22.90 5.93 23.93
N GLY A 403 23.46 6.95 24.58
CA GLY A 403 24.88 6.94 24.96
C GLY A 403 25.85 6.76 23.79
N GLY A 404 25.50 7.27 22.61
CA GLY A 404 26.28 7.12 21.36
C GLY A 404 26.14 5.77 20.65
N LEU A 405 25.28 4.89 21.15
CA LEU A 405 25.02 3.56 20.57
C LEU A 405 23.65 3.52 19.89
N ASN A 406 23.59 2.90 18.72
CA ASN A 406 22.35 2.75 17.96
C ASN A 406 21.50 1.60 18.50
N VAL A 407 20.24 1.86 18.76
CA VAL A 407 19.22 0.87 19.11
C VAL A 407 18.10 0.91 18.08
N TYR A 408 17.80 -0.23 17.50
CA TYR A 408 16.73 -0.37 16.53
C TYR A 408 15.46 -0.84 17.24
N PRO A 409 14.40 0.00 17.29
CA PRO A 409 13.17 -0.33 17.99
C PRO A 409 12.59 -1.69 17.62
N LYS A 410 12.61 -2.05 16.34
CA LYS A 410 12.04 -3.29 15.83
C LYS A 410 12.68 -4.55 16.45
N GLU A 411 13.99 -4.54 16.68
CA GLU A 411 14.70 -5.64 17.37
C GLU A 411 14.11 -5.92 18.76
N LEU A 412 13.79 -4.84 19.46
CA LEU A 412 13.23 -4.95 20.82
C LEU A 412 11.76 -5.32 20.80
N GLU A 413 10.98 -4.72 19.88
CA GLU A 413 9.57 -5.01 19.68
C GLU A 413 9.36 -6.49 19.33
N ASP A 414 10.15 -7.03 18.39
CA ASP A 414 10.06 -8.44 18.00
C ASP A 414 10.27 -9.39 19.18
N PHE A 415 11.18 -9.05 20.09
CA PHE A 415 11.37 -9.86 21.28
C PHE A 415 10.26 -9.64 22.31
N ILE A 416 9.87 -8.39 22.59
CA ILE A 416 8.83 -8.06 23.56
C ILE A 416 7.51 -8.72 23.17
N ASP A 417 7.16 -8.71 21.89
CA ASP A 417 5.91 -9.29 21.35
C ASP A 417 5.87 -10.84 21.42
N THR A 418 7.02 -11.51 21.70
CA THR A 418 7.03 -12.95 21.98
C THR A 418 6.66 -13.31 23.42
N LEU A 419 6.60 -12.33 24.32
CA LEU A 419 6.34 -12.57 25.73
C LEU A 419 4.85 -12.86 25.99
N PRO A 420 4.48 -13.95 26.67
CA PRO A 420 3.08 -14.39 26.79
C PRO A 420 2.18 -13.39 27.56
N PHE A 421 2.76 -12.45 28.30
CA PHE A 421 2.03 -11.41 29.04
C PHE A 421 1.93 -10.09 28.26
N VAL A 422 2.44 -10.04 27.00
CA VAL A 422 2.38 -8.89 26.09
C VAL A 422 1.49 -9.22 24.91
N LYS A 423 0.61 -8.29 24.55
CA LYS A 423 -0.22 -8.38 23.35
C LYS A 423 0.42 -7.72 22.15
N GLU A 424 0.99 -6.53 22.35
CA GLU A 424 1.73 -5.78 21.34
C GLU A 424 2.60 -4.70 22.02
N SER A 425 3.64 -4.25 21.30
CA SER A 425 4.55 -3.22 21.83
C SER A 425 4.94 -2.19 20.76
N ALA A 426 5.43 -1.04 21.23
CA ALA A 426 6.13 -0.04 20.44
C ALA A 426 7.30 0.50 21.25
N VAL A 427 8.49 0.52 20.67
CA VAL A 427 9.68 1.08 21.32
C VAL A 427 9.99 2.44 20.70
N ILE A 428 10.19 3.43 21.56
CA ILE A 428 10.45 4.82 21.19
C ILE A 428 11.65 5.41 21.91
N ALA A 429 12.21 6.47 21.34
CA ALA A 429 13.15 7.35 22.02
C ALA A 429 12.38 8.34 22.92
N SER A 430 12.94 8.65 24.09
CA SER A 430 12.58 9.82 24.87
C SER A 430 13.87 10.56 25.27
N PRO A 431 13.91 11.92 25.21
CA PRO A 431 15.07 12.69 25.62
C PRO A 431 15.51 12.33 27.03
N HIS A 432 16.83 12.19 27.25
CA HIS A 432 17.41 11.84 28.54
C HIS A 432 18.70 12.67 28.82
N PRO A 433 18.85 13.25 29.99
CA PRO A 433 19.96 14.16 30.26
C PRO A 433 21.35 13.52 30.11
N ASP A 434 21.51 12.24 30.50
CA ASP A 434 22.83 11.57 30.47
C ASP A 434 23.10 10.82 29.17
N PHE A 435 22.03 10.26 28.54
CA PHE A 435 22.18 9.37 27.37
C PHE A 435 21.85 10.04 26.04
N GLY A 436 21.42 11.30 26.05
CA GLY A 436 20.83 11.97 24.89
C GLY A 436 19.42 11.45 24.65
N GLU A 437 19.27 10.14 24.38
CA GLU A 437 17.98 9.47 24.26
C GLU A 437 17.95 8.20 25.13
N ALA A 438 16.81 7.95 25.75
CA ALA A 438 16.54 6.71 26.47
C ALA A 438 15.58 5.82 25.67
N VAL A 439 15.78 4.53 25.75
CA VAL A 439 14.87 3.51 25.23
C VAL A 439 13.65 3.43 26.13
N VAL A 440 12.46 3.60 25.58
CA VAL A 440 11.17 3.48 26.27
C VAL A 440 10.31 2.44 25.54
N ALA A 441 9.83 1.42 26.25
CA ALA A 441 8.88 0.47 25.72
C ALA A 441 7.46 0.89 26.10
N VAL A 442 6.57 1.01 25.11
CA VAL A 442 5.13 1.24 25.28
C VAL A 442 4.44 -0.07 24.97
N VAL A 443 3.71 -0.64 25.90
CA VAL A 443 3.23 -2.02 25.85
C VAL A 443 1.73 -2.09 26.09
N VAL A 444 1.04 -2.88 25.29
CA VAL A 444 -0.33 -3.33 25.57
C VAL A 444 -0.23 -4.73 26.17
N PRO A 445 -0.63 -4.93 27.43
CA PRO A 445 -0.59 -6.24 28.05
C PRO A 445 -1.60 -7.21 27.44
N ALA A 446 -1.33 -8.52 27.52
CA ALA A 446 -2.27 -9.56 27.12
C ALA A 446 -3.52 -9.61 28.02
N GLU A 447 -3.35 -9.29 29.32
CA GLU A 447 -4.39 -9.23 30.32
C GLU A 447 -4.30 -7.91 31.11
N LYS A 448 -5.40 -7.51 31.77
CA LYS A 448 -5.44 -6.28 32.55
C LYS A 448 -4.39 -6.30 33.67
N VAL A 449 -3.54 -5.28 33.70
CA VAL A 449 -2.48 -5.12 34.70
C VAL A 449 -3.04 -4.34 35.88
N SER A 450 -2.87 -4.88 37.10
CA SER A 450 -3.25 -4.23 38.36
C SER A 450 -2.12 -3.37 38.96
N ASP A 451 -0.86 -3.73 38.71
CA ASP A 451 0.34 -3.00 39.15
C ASP A 451 1.29 -2.79 37.96
N GLU A 452 1.28 -1.57 37.41
CA GLU A 452 2.13 -1.18 36.30
C GLU A 452 3.62 -1.17 36.67
N LYS A 453 3.98 -0.89 37.94
CA LYS A 453 5.36 -0.90 38.39
C LYS A 453 5.93 -2.31 38.47
N GLU A 454 5.12 -3.27 38.90
CA GLU A 454 5.49 -4.68 38.89
C GLU A 454 5.66 -5.19 37.46
N PHE A 455 4.73 -4.83 36.57
CA PHE A 455 4.81 -5.15 35.14
C PHE A 455 6.08 -4.58 34.50
N GLU A 456 6.42 -3.32 34.76
CA GLU A 456 7.63 -2.66 34.30
C GLU A 456 8.88 -3.42 34.77
N LYS A 457 8.97 -3.74 36.07
CA LYS A 457 10.11 -4.51 36.65
C LYS A 457 10.23 -5.89 35.99
N LYS A 458 9.11 -6.58 35.78
CA LYS A 458 9.06 -7.89 35.14
C LYS A 458 9.62 -7.82 33.70
N LEU A 459 9.11 -6.88 32.88
CA LEU A 459 9.57 -6.71 31.48
C LEU A 459 11.07 -6.35 31.45
N ILE A 460 11.50 -5.35 32.21
CA ILE A 460 12.90 -4.94 32.28
C ILE A 460 13.79 -6.12 32.72
N GLY A 461 13.34 -6.91 33.70
CA GLY A 461 14.05 -8.09 34.20
C GLY A 461 14.24 -9.16 33.08
N VAL A 462 13.25 -9.37 32.25
CA VAL A 462 13.34 -10.28 31.10
C VAL A 462 14.28 -9.70 30.03
N MET A 463 14.14 -8.40 29.72
CA MET A 463 14.98 -7.72 28.73
C MET A 463 16.47 -7.75 29.08
N LYS A 464 16.82 -7.54 30.35
CA LYS A 464 18.22 -7.60 30.85
C LYS A 464 18.89 -8.94 30.59
N LYS A 465 18.14 -10.02 30.53
CA LYS A 465 18.67 -11.36 30.24
C LYS A 465 18.83 -11.65 28.74
N LYS A 466 18.18 -10.85 27.90
CA LYS A 466 18.08 -11.13 26.47
C LYS A 466 18.92 -10.19 25.61
N VAL A 467 19.01 -8.91 25.97
CA VAL A 467 19.71 -7.90 25.18
C VAL A 467 20.77 -7.18 25.96
N ALA A 468 21.73 -6.54 25.28
CA ALA A 468 22.76 -5.73 25.91
C ALA A 468 22.15 -4.59 26.74
N ASN A 469 22.81 -4.22 27.85
CA ASN A 469 22.25 -3.30 28.84
C ASN A 469 21.83 -1.94 28.30
N TYR A 470 22.51 -1.41 27.27
CA TYR A 470 22.15 -0.15 26.64
C TYR A 470 20.84 -0.23 25.83
N LYS A 471 20.45 -1.42 25.39
CA LYS A 471 19.18 -1.70 24.67
C LYS A 471 17.99 -1.88 25.62
N VAL A 472 18.25 -2.12 26.90
CA VAL A 472 17.19 -2.36 27.89
C VAL A 472 16.37 -1.08 28.09
N PRO A 473 15.03 -1.14 27.99
CA PRO A 473 14.18 0.01 28.26
C PRO A 473 14.43 0.61 29.64
N LYS A 474 14.54 1.94 29.70
CA LYS A 474 14.66 2.68 30.98
C LYS A 474 13.30 2.87 31.65
N ARG A 475 12.23 2.84 30.87
CA ARG A 475 10.83 2.90 31.33
C ARG A 475 9.97 2.00 30.47
N VAL A 476 8.93 1.46 31.08
CA VAL A 476 7.85 0.74 30.41
C VAL A 476 6.54 1.46 30.70
N ILE A 477 5.81 1.80 29.65
CA ILE A 477 4.50 2.46 29.72
C ILE A 477 3.44 1.45 29.31
N VAL A 478 2.43 1.31 30.16
CA VAL A 478 1.29 0.42 29.87
C VAL A 478 0.16 1.23 29.23
N LEU A 479 -0.37 0.76 28.11
CA LEU A 479 -1.54 1.35 27.45
C LEU A 479 -2.59 0.26 27.17
N GLU A 480 -3.85 0.67 27.05
CA GLU A 480 -4.94 -0.21 26.60
C GLU A 480 -4.87 -0.50 25.09
N SER A 481 -4.32 0.43 24.31
CA SER A 481 -4.10 0.28 22.86
C SER A 481 -3.03 1.23 22.37
N LEU A 482 -2.29 0.84 21.33
CA LEU A 482 -1.33 1.72 20.67
C LEU A 482 -2.06 2.69 19.69
N PRO A 483 -1.63 3.96 19.60
CA PRO A 483 -2.19 4.89 18.62
C PRO A 483 -1.87 4.41 17.20
N ARG A 484 -2.88 4.38 16.34
CA ARG A 484 -2.76 3.91 14.95
C ARG A 484 -3.34 4.92 13.98
N ASN A 485 -2.78 4.95 12.78
CA ASN A 485 -3.36 5.68 11.67
C ASN A 485 -4.48 4.86 10.99
N HIS A 486 -5.14 5.45 9.99
CA HIS A 486 -6.27 4.84 9.26
C HIS A 486 -5.94 3.52 8.53
N ILE A 487 -4.65 3.25 8.29
CA ILE A 487 -4.17 1.97 7.72
C ILE A 487 -3.61 1.03 8.80
N THR A 488 -4.03 1.24 10.04
CA THR A 488 -3.67 0.43 11.22
C THR A 488 -2.19 0.45 11.63
N LYS A 489 -1.37 1.35 11.06
CA LYS A 489 0.05 1.48 11.39
C LYS A 489 0.23 2.25 12.70
N VAL A 490 1.05 1.73 13.60
CA VAL A 490 1.39 2.40 14.87
C VAL A 490 2.03 3.76 14.63
N GLN A 491 1.52 4.78 15.31
CA GLN A 491 1.99 6.17 15.22
C GLN A 491 3.02 6.47 16.32
N LYS A 492 4.29 6.01 16.12
CA LYS A 492 5.37 6.27 17.07
C LYS A 492 5.67 7.75 17.29
N ASN A 493 5.39 8.62 16.34
CA ASN A 493 5.51 10.05 16.51
C ASN A 493 4.57 10.58 17.60
N VAL A 494 3.33 10.11 17.64
CA VAL A 494 2.37 10.47 18.71
C VAL A 494 2.89 10.02 20.06
N LEU A 495 3.41 8.79 20.14
CA LEU A 495 4.01 8.27 21.39
C LEU A 495 5.21 9.10 21.82
N ARG A 496 6.14 9.44 20.91
CA ARG A 496 7.29 10.30 21.21
C ARG A 496 6.86 11.67 21.73
N ASP A 497 5.88 12.30 21.09
CA ASP A 497 5.38 13.60 21.51
C ASP A 497 4.73 13.56 22.90
N THR A 498 3.99 12.48 23.19
CA THR A 498 3.34 12.26 24.48
C THR A 498 4.38 12.07 25.60
N TYR A 499 5.42 11.30 25.34
CA TYR A 499 6.40 10.90 26.38
C TYR A 499 7.74 11.63 26.30
N LYS A 500 7.81 12.76 25.57
CA LYS A 500 9.07 13.55 25.43
C LYS A 500 9.60 14.16 26.72
N LYS A 501 8.79 14.26 27.79
CA LYS A 501 9.17 14.80 29.08
C LYS A 501 9.32 13.73 30.16
N LEU A 502 9.41 12.45 29.78
CA LEU A 502 9.40 11.33 30.74
C LEU A 502 10.59 11.34 31.71
N PHE A 503 11.72 11.94 31.31
CA PHE A 503 12.96 12.04 32.08
C PHE A 503 13.37 13.51 32.35
N ALA A 504 12.46 14.48 32.12
CA ALA A 504 12.71 15.90 32.36
C ALA A 504 12.54 16.25 33.86
#